data_1e8e2d0de15f41585a7963243f654ac1
#
_entry.id   1e8e2d0de15f41585a7963243f654ac1
#
_cell.length_a   1.000
_cell.length_b   1.000
_cell.length_c   1.000
_cell.angle_alpha   90.00
_cell.angle_beta   90.00
_cell.angle_gamma   90.00
#
_symmetry.space_group_name_H-M   'P 1'
#
loop_
_entity.id
_entity.type
_entity.pdbx_description
1 polymer ?
#
loop_
_entity_poly.entity_id
_entity_poly.type
_entity_poly.pdbx_seq_one_letter_code
_entity_poly.pdbx_strand_id
1 'polypeptide(L)'
;FSKFDKKIIIKWVKNEGQQISKNEIICKVSGPGNSIVSIERIILNFLQRLSGIATLTNKYVEIINNNKIKILDTRKTIPGWRLLEKYAVKTGGGTNHRNNLSDAILVKDTHIKINGSVTLVLERLIKKRSAKEIEIEISTLKELKEAIKFSPGTIMLDNFLLSEIKKCINIIRSSSKSKIEISGNIDESKLRKMKNYDIDYVSIGKLTHSAKFLDISMTILNKD
;
A
#
# COMPACT_ATOMS: atom_id res chain seq x y z
N PHE A 1 22.06 2.26 14.27
CA PHE A 1 23.47 2.27 14.72
C PHE A 1 23.70 3.30 15.83
N SER A 2 23.54 4.60 15.57
CA SER A 2 23.88 5.67 16.54
C SER A 2 23.13 5.61 17.89
N LYS A 3 21.93 5.00 17.93
CA LYS A 3 21.22 4.74 19.20
C LYS A 3 21.83 3.58 19.99
N PHE A 4 22.53 2.69 19.36
CA PHE A 4 23.18 1.55 19.98
C PHE A 4 24.60 1.90 20.46
N ASP A 5 25.39 2.53 19.61
CA ASP A 5 26.73 3.02 19.95
C ASP A 5 27.02 4.33 19.19
N LYS A 6 27.24 5.41 19.92
CA LYS A 6 27.52 6.75 19.36
C LYS A 6 28.85 6.83 18.59
N LYS A 7 29.75 5.87 18.79
CA LYS A 7 31.03 5.80 18.08
C LYS A 7 30.89 5.24 16.66
N ILE A 8 29.72 4.68 16.29
CA ILE A 8 29.46 4.19 14.95
C ILE A 8 29.11 5.37 14.04
N ILE A 9 29.87 5.50 12.98
CA ILE A 9 29.70 6.52 11.93
C ILE A 9 29.18 5.83 10.66
N ILE A 10 28.15 6.40 10.05
CA ILE A 10 27.59 5.90 8.78
C ILE A 10 27.80 6.98 7.72
N LYS A 11 28.42 6.59 6.61
CA LYS A 11 28.51 7.41 5.39
C LYS A 11 27.63 6.80 4.31
N TRP A 12 26.49 7.42 4.07
CA TRP A 12 25.58 7.01 3.00
C TRP A 12 26.18 7.31 1.64
N VAL A 13 26.08 6.36 0.72
CA VAL A 13 26.48 6.47 -0.70
C VAL A 13 25.25 6.63 -1.57
N LYS A 14 24.12 6.06 -1.15
CA LYS A 14 22.84 6.15 -1.83
C LYS A 14 21.84 6.93 -0.99
N ASN A 15 20.97 7.66 -1.68
CA ASN A 15 19.88 8.40 -1.04
C ASN A 15 18.65 7.50 -0.87
N GLU A 16 17.73 7.93 -0.02
CA GLU A 16 16.46 7.27 0.22
C GLU A 16 15.63 7.19 -1.09
N GLY A 17 15.08 6.00 -1.38
CA GLY A 17 14.32 5.74 -2.61
C GLY A 17 15.14 5.64 -3.89
N GLN A 18 16.46 5.81 -3.82
CA GLN A 18 17.33 5.68 -4.98
C GLN A 18 17.45 4.23 -5.40
N GLN A 19 17.33 3.97 -6.70
CA GLN A 19 17.53 2.65 -7.28
C GLN A 19 18.98 2.20 -7.11
N ILE A 20 19.16 0.92 -6.79
CA ILE A 20 20.47 0.28 -6.62
C ILE A 20 20.62 -0.90 -7.55
N SER A 21 21.85 -1.12 -8.02
CA SER A 21 22.25 -2.26 -8.84
C SER A 21 22.92 -3.33 -8.00
N LYS A 22 23.05 -4.54 -8.55
CA LYS A 22 23.77 -5.63 -7.90
C LYS A 22 25.22 -5.21 -7.59
N ASN A 23 25.70 -5.53 -6.38
CA ASN A 23 27.03 -5.21 -5.86
C ASN A 23 27.31 -3.71 -5.66
N GLU A 24 26.30 -2.85 -5.72
CA GLU A 24 26.47 -1.43 -5.38
C GLU A 24 26.57 -1.21 -3.87
N ILE A 25 27.47 -0.33 -3.47
CA ILE A 25 27.64 0.06 -2.07
C ILE A 25 26.53 1.04 -1.69
N ILE A 26 25.72 0.70 -0.69
CA ILE A 26 24.64 1.54 -0.17
C ILE A 26 25.18 2.55 0.85
N CYS A 27 26.01 2.07 1.78
CA CYS A 27 26.65 2.91 2.80
C CYS A 27 27.96 2.26 3.26
N LYS A 28 28.81 3.07 3.90
CA LYS A 28 30.00 2.62 4.63
C LYS A 28 29.77 2.86 6.11
N VAL A 29 30.08 1.86 6.93
CA VAL A 29 29.93 1.90 8.39
C VAL A 29 31.31 1.76 9.01
N SER A 30 31.67 2.65 9.94
CA SER A 30 32.95 2.60 10.67
C SER A 30 32.70 2.79 12.16
N GLY A 31 33.51 2.16 13.00
CA GLY A 31 33.37 2.19 14.45
C GLY A 31 33.91 0.93 15.13
N PRO A 32 33.59 0.71 16.44
CA PRO A 32 34.01 -0.49 17.14
C PRO A 32 33.42 -1.75 16.50
N GLY A 33 34.28 -2.69 16.11
CA GLY A 33 33.87 -3.91 15.39
C GLY A 33 32.82 -4.72 16.13
N ASN A 34 33.00 -4.91 17.46
CA ASN A 34 32.05 -5.65 18.30
C ASN A 34 30.66 -5.00 18.28
N SER A 35 30.56 -3.67 18.34
CA SER A 35 29.28 -2.94 18.29
C SER A 35 28.62 -3.10 16.92
N ILE A 36 29.38 -3.03 15.82
CA ILE A 36 28.87 -3.19 14.48
C ILE A 36 28.31 -4.60 14.28
N VAL A 37 29.06 -5.63 14.63
CA VAL A 37 28.65 -7.04 14.47
C VAL A 37 27.42 -7.37 15.32
N SER A 38 27.35 -6.83 16.55
CA SER A 38 26.22 -7.08 17.46
C SER A 38 24.88 -6.61 16.92
N ILE A 39 24.84 -5.55 16.11
CA ILE A 39 23.59 -4.96 15.57
C ILE A 39 23.38 -5.24 14.08
N GLU A 40 24.39 -5.77 13.40
CA GLU A 40 24.38 -6.02 11.94
C GLU A 40 23.10 -6.69 11.48
N ARG A 41 22.75 -7.84 12.05
CA ARG A 41 21.59 -8.63 11.58
C ARG A 41 20.28 -7.87 11.70
N ILE A 42 20.10 -7.12 12.76
CA ILE A 42 18.89 -6.29 12.97
C ILE A 42 18.79 -5.25 11.87
N ILE A 43 19.88 -4.53 11.60
CA ILE A 43 19.90 -3.46 10.59
C ILE A 43 19.67 -4.04 9.19
N LEU A 44 20.34 -5.15 8.85
CA LEU A 44 20.15 -5.80 7.56
C LEU A 44 18.71 -6.27 7.37
N ASN A 45 18.07 -6.86 8.38
CA ASN A 45 16.68 -7.28 8.29
C ASN A 45 15.74 -6.10 7.98
N PHE A 46 15.92 -4.94 8.62
CA PHE A 46 15.15 -3.73 8.31
C PHE A 46 15.39 -3.25 6.88
N LEU A 47 16.65 -3.11 6.48
CA LEU A 47 16.99 -2.65 5.13
C LEU A 47 16.45 -3.60 4.06
N GLN A 48 16.68 -4.89 4.21
CA GLN A 48 16.23 -5.91 3.26
C GLN A 48 14.71 -5.92 3.10
N ARG A 49 13.98 -5.88 4.23
CA ARG A 49 12.52 -5.90 4.25
C ARG A 49 11.93 -4.65 3.62
N LEU A 50 12.34 -3.48 4.09
CA LEU A 50 11.75 -2.21 3.66
C LEU A 50 12.11 -1.88 2.21
N SER A 51 13.35 -2.16 1.80
CA SER A 51 13.77 -2.02 0.40
C SER A 51 13.00 -2.99 -0.52
N GLY A 52 12.69 -4.20 -0.05
CA GLY A 52 11.87 -5.15 -0.79
C GLY A 52 10.44 -4.62 -1.02
N ILE A 53 9.83 -4.00 -0.01
CA ILE A 53 8.51 -3.37 -0.13
C ILE A 53 8.56 -2.19 -1.11
N ALA A 54 9.55 -1.31 -0.97
CA ALA A 54 9.72 -0.16 -1.85
C ALA A 54 9.92 -0.60 -3.31
N THR A 55 10.77 -1.60 -3.55
CA THR A 55 11.03 -2.16 -4.88
C THR A 55 9.79 -2.78 -5.50
N LEU A 56 9.03 -3.58 -4.74
CA LEU A 56 7.80 -4.17 -5.22
C LEU A 56 6.75 -3.09 -5.54
N THR A 57 6.65 -2.07 -4.69
CA THR A 57 5.73 -0.95 -4.91
C THR A 57 6.09 -0.18 -6.17
N ASN A 58 7.38 0.17 -6.36
CA ASN A 58 7.85 0.85 -7.56
C ASN A 58 7.53 0.06 -8.82
N LYS A 59 7.77 -1.26 -8.81
CA LYS A 59 7.39 -2.14 -9.92
C LYS A 59 5.91 -2.04 -10.28
N TYR A 60 5.01 -2.01 -9.30
CA TYR A 60 3.57 -1.88 -9.56
C TYR A 60 3.20 -0.48 -10.08
N VAL A 61 3.83 0.58 -9.55
CA VAL A 61 3.66 1.96 -10.04
C VAL A 61 4.11 2.06 -11.50
N GLU A 62 5.24 1.48 -11.85
CA GLU A 62 5.74 1.45 -13.25
C GLU A 62 4.84 0.63 -14.17
N ILE A 63 4.26 -0.48 -13.70
CA ILE A 63 3.34 -1.29 -14.49
C ILE A 63 2.08 -0.52 -14.84
N ILE A 64 1.47 0.18 -13.88
CA ILE A 64 0.27 0.98 -14.14
C ILE A 64 0.59 2.17 -15.04
N ASN A 65 1.77 2.78 -14.86
CA ASN A 65 2.26 3.91 -15.67
C ASN A 65 1.15 4.90 -16.04
N ASN A 66 0.36 5.30 -15.04
CA ASN A 66 -0.76 6.24 -15.19
C ASN A 66 -0.86 7.09 -13.93
N ASN A 67 -0.49 8.36 -14.03
CA ASN A 67 -0.45 9.30 -12.90
C ASN A 67 -1.82 9.58 -12.27
N LYS A 68 -2.91 9.25 -12.97
CA LYS A 68 -4.28 9.39 -12.45
C LYS A 68 -4.64 8.25 -11.49
N ILE A 69 -4.01 7.08 -11.63
CA ILE A 69 -4.29 5.89 -10.81
C ILE A 69 -3.22 5.75 -9.74
N LYS A 70 -3.61 5.80 -8.48
CA LYS A 70 -2.69 5.64 -7.35
C LYS A 70 -2.68 4.21 -6.85
N ILE A 71 -1.49 3.65 -6.66
CA ILE A 71 -1.28 2.36 -6.01
C ILE A 71 -1.30 2.58 -4.50
N LEU A 72 -2.21 1.89 -3.81
CA LEU A 72 -2.38 2.00 -2.36
C LEU A 72 -1.88 0.74 -1.64
N ASP A 73 -1.34 0.94 -0.45
CA ASP A 73 -1.15 -0.13 0.52
C ASP A 73 -2.47 -0.51 1.20
N THR A 74 -2.38 -1.40 2.18
CA THR A 74 -3.51 -1.80 3.02
C THR A 74 -3.10 -1.84 4.50
N ARG A 75 -3.99 -2.34 5.37
CA ARG A 75 -3.66 -2.64 6.77
C ARG A 75 -3.11 -4.05 7.00
N LYS A 76 -2.88 -4.83 5.93
CA LYS A 76 -2.26 -6.17 5.99
C LYS A 76 -0.75 -6.04 6.16
N THR A 77 -0.32 -5.60 7.32
CA THR A 77 1.07 -5.33 7.69
C THR A 77 1.52 -6.25 8.83
N ILE A 78 2.83 -6.42 9.00
CA ILE A 78 3.37 -7.10 10.18
C ILE A 78 2.98 -6.30 11.44
N PRO A 79 2.48 -6.96 12.50
CA PRO A 79 2.19 -6.29 13.77
C PRO A 79 3.41 -5.50 14.27
N GLY A 80 3.17 -4.25 14.68
CA GLY A 80 4.22 -3.33 15.13
C GLY A 80 5.01 -2.62 14.01
N TRP A 81 4.97 -3.11 12.76
CA TRP A 81 5.78 -2.57 11.65
C TRP A 81 5.00 -1.70 10.66
N ARG A 82 3.71 -1.48 10.89
CA ARG A 82 2.84 -0.79 9.92
C ARG A 82 3.39 0.56 9.46
N LEU A 83 3.89 1.38 10.36
CA LEU A 83 4.43 2.70 10.01
C LEU A 83 5.65 2.58 9.09
N LEU A 84 6.54 1.62 9.36
CA LEU A 84 7.72 1.39 8.55
C LEU A 84 7.37 0.79 7.18
N GLU A 85 6.45 -0.18 7.13
CA GLU A 85 6.04 -0.78 5.87
C GLU A 85 5.29 0.22 4.97
N LYS A 86 4.44 1.07 5.55
CA LYS A 86 3.77 2.14 4.82
C LYS A 86 4.74 3.24 4.36
N TYR A 87 5.74 3.55 5.16
CA TYR A 87 6.84 4.41 4.74
C TYR A 87 7.55 3.85 3.51
N ALA A 88 7.88 2.56 3.52
CA ALA A 88 8.50 1.90 2.38
C ALA A 88 7.62 1.90 1.11
N VAL A 89 6.30 1.73 1.25
CA VAL A 89 5.35 1.88 0.13
C VAL A 89 5.43 3.29 -0.44
N LYS A 90 5.43 4.32 0.40
CA LYS A 90 5.54 5.72 -0.05
C LYS A 90 6.88 5.98 -0.76
N THR A 91 7.98 5.45 -0.23
CA THR A 91 9.31 5.54 -0.83
C THR A 91 9.36 4.89 -2.22
N GLY A 92 8.63 3.79 -2.42
CA GLY A 92 8.48 3.13 -3.72
C GLY A 92 7.53 3.84 -4.71
N GLY A 93 7.01 5.02 -4.37
CA GLY A 93 6.09 5.80 -5.22
C GLY A 93 4.61 5.46 -5.05
N GLY A 94 4.26 4.57 -4.12
CA GLY A 94 2.88 4.29 -3.76
C GLY A 94 2.26 5.38 -2.87
N THR A 95 1.00 5.20 -2.54
CA THR A 95 0.24 6.10 -1.65
C THR A 95 -0.27 5.29 -0.47
N ASN A 96 -0.26 5.87 0.71
CA ASN A 96 -0.79 5.18 1.88
C ASN A 96 -2.32 5.28 1.93
N HIS A 97 -2.98 4.14 2.11
CA HIS A 97 -4.35 4.06 2.60
C HIS A 97 -4.36 4.37 4.11
N ARG A 98 -5.52 4.47 4.76
CA ARG A 98 -5.64 4.72 6.20
C ARG A 98 -4.70 3.85 7.03
N ASN A 99 -4.09 4.43 8.07
CA ASN A 99 -3.19 3.71 8.97
C ASN A 99 -3.95 2.90 10.02
N ASN A 100 -5.05 3.47 10.51
CA ASN A 100 -5.85 2.89 11.59
C ASN A 100 -7.35 3.10 11.34
N LEU A 101 -8.19 2.72 12.28
CA LEU A 101 -9.65 2.82 12.16
C LEU A 101 -10.18 4.25 12.34
N SER A 102 -9.38 5.14 12.94
CA SER A 102 -9.79 6.52 13.21
C SER A 102 -9.53 7.46 12.03
N ASP A 103 -8.63 7.09 11.11
CA ASP A 103 -8.21 7.97 10.01
C ASP A 103 -9.29 8.13 8.91
N ALA A 104 -10.07 7.07 8.66
CA ALA A 104 -11.11 7.08 7.63
C ALA A 104 -12.15 5.99 7.90
N ILE A 105 -13.39 6.27 7.48
CA ILE A 105 -14.50 5.33 7.57
C ILE A 105 -14.45 4.40 6.37
N LEU A 106 -14.25 3.12 6.59
CA LEU A 106 -14.36 2.07 5.57
C LEU A 106 -15.43 1.06 6.01
N VAL A 107 -16.52 1.04 5.29
CA VAL A 107 -17.58 0.03 5.42
C VAL A 107 -17.13 -1.23 4.69
N LYS A 108 -17.11 -2.35 5.39
CA LYS A 108 -16.72 -3.65 4.85
C LYS A 108 -17.92 -4.59 4.73
N ASP A 109 -17.72 -5.67 4.00
CA ASP A 109 -18.69 -6.76 3.84
C ASP A 109 -19.26 -7.24 5.19
N THR A 110 -18.41 -7.35 6.22
CA THR A 110 -18.83 -7.72 7.59
C THR A 110 -19.77 -6.70 8.19
N HIS A 111 -19.55 -5.40 7.97
CA HIS A 111 -20.46 -4.37 8.46
C HIS A 111 -21.81 -4.43 7.73
N ILE A 112 -21.80 -4.72 6.42
CA ILE A 112 -23.02 -4.87 5.61
C ILE A 112 -23.82 -6.08 6.12
N LYS A 113 -23.16 -7.22 6.33
CA LYS A 113 -23.81 -8.45 6.84
C LYS A 113 -24.45 -8.25 8.22
N ILE A 114 -23.74 -7.60 9.15
CA ILE A 114 -24.27 -7.33 10.51
C ILE A 114 -25.49 -6.38 10.46
N ASN A 115 -25.52 -5.43 9.54
CA ASN A 115 -26.60 -4.45 9.44
C ASN A 115 -27.71 -4.85 8.45
N GLY A 116 -27.52 -5.92 7.68
CA GLY A 116 -28.50 -6.47 6.75
C GLY A 116 -28.39 -6.01 5.31
N SER A 117 -27.99 -4.75 5.03
CA SER A 117 -27.83 -4.26 3.67
C SER A 117 -26.87 -3.05 3.60
N VAL A 118 -26.41 -2.71 2.39
CA VAL A 118 -25.64 -1.49 2.09
C VAL A 118 -26.49 -0.24 2.45
N THR A 119 -27.76 -0.26 2.07
CA THR A 119 -28.69 0.85 2.36
C THR A 119 -28.76 1.16 3.85
N LEU A 120 -29.03 0.14 4.69
CA LEU A 120 -29.16 0.33 6.14
C LEU A 120 -27.88 0.84 6.80
N VAL A 121 -26.72 0.36 6.36
CA VAL A 121 -25.42 0.86 6.87
C VAL A 121 -25.21 2.31 6.50
N LEU A 122 -25.42 2.66 5.22
CA LEU A 122 -25.18 4.02 4.75
C LEU A 122 -26.17 5.02 5.35
N GLU A 123 -27.46 4.68 5.46
CA GLU A 123 -28.47 5.53 6.14
C GLU A 123 -28.09 5.86 7.59
N ARG A 124 -27.51 4.89 8.31
CA ARG A 124 -27.05 5.12 9.69
C ARG A 124 -25.82 6.02 9.74
N LEU A 125 -24.90 5.84 8.81
CA LEU A 125 -23.64 6.59 8.78
C LEU A 125 -23.84 8.05 8.36
N ILE A 126 -24.64 8.32 7.31
CA ILE A 126 -24.87 9.70 6.82
C ILE A 126 -25.59 10.61 7.82
N LYS A 127 -26.27 10.04 8.82
CA LYS A 127 -26.83 10.81 9.94
C LYS A 127 -25.75 11.42 10.84
N LYS A 128 -24.53 10.90 10.80
CA LYS A 128 -23.41 11.28 11.70
C LYS A 128 -22.18 11.81 10.97
N ARG A 129 -22.05 11.50 9.68
CA ARG A 129 -20.88 11.81 8.86
C ARG A 129 -21.28 12.18 7.45
N SER A 130 -20.47 13.01 6.81
CA SER A 130 -20.67 13.31 5.38
C SER A 130 -20.47 12.04 4.54
N ALA A 131 -21.32 11.83 3.55
CA ALA A 131 -21.16 10.74 2.59
C ALA A 131 -19.77 10.74 1.93
N LYS A 132 -19.19 11.93 1.70
CA LYS A 132 -17.85 12.09 1.12
C LYS A 132 -16.71 11.55 1.98
N GLU A 133 -16.95 11.36 3.29
CA GLU A 133 -15.96 10.78 4.21
C GLU A 133 -16.04 9.25 4.27
N ILE A 134 -17.05 8.67 3.61
CA ILE A 134 -17.32 7.22 3.66
C ILE A 134 -16.70 6.56 2.44
N GLU A 135 -15.93 5.55 2.69
CA GLU A 135 -15.53 4.54 1.72
C GLU A 135 -16.31 3.27 1.98
N ILE A 136 -16.80 2.61 0.92
CA ILE A 136 -17.54 1.36 1.03
C ILE A 136 -16.98 0.30 0.10
N GLU A 137 -16.69 -0.87 0.67
CA GLU A 137 -16.29 -2.09 -0.02
C GLU A 137 -17.55 -2.86 -0.44
N ILE A 138 -17.68 -3.15 -1.73
CA ILE A 138 -18.78 -3.89 -2.32
C ILE A 138 -18.25 -5.04 -3.16
N SER A 139 -19.02 -6.13 -3.25
CA SER A 139 -18.65 -7.36 -3.96
C SER A 139 -19.66 -7.76 -5.04
N THR A 140 -20.78 -7.05 -5.17
CA THR A 140 -21.83 -7.38 -6.13
C THR A 140 -22.40 -6.16 -6.84
N LEU A 141 -22.93 -6.35 -8.05
CA LEU A 141 -23.66 -5.30 -8.78
C LEU A 141 -24.92 -4.81 -8.04
N LYS A 142 -25.53 -5.65 -7.21
CA LYS A 142 -26.68 -5.26 -6.37
C LYS A 142 -26.22 -4.24 -5.32
N GLU A 143 -25.15 -4.55 -4.59
CA GLU A 143 -24.57 -3.65 -3.60
C GLU A 143 -24.10 -2.34 -4.23
N LEU A 144 -23.53 -2.39 -5.44
CA LEU A 144 -23.18 -1.18 -6.20
C LEU A 144 -24.38 -0.28 -6.42
N LYS A 145 -25.50 -0.85 -6.92
CA LYS A 145 -26.74 -0.09 -7.17
C LYS A 145 -27.35 0.52 -5.90
N GLU A 146 -27.14 -0.09 -4.76
CA GLU A 146 -27.52 0.47 -3.46
C GLU A 146 -26.58 1.61 -3.07
N ALA A 147 -25.25 1.38 -3.12
CA ALA A 147 -24.23 2.34 -2.67
C ALA A 147 -24.25 3.66 -3.45
N ILE A 148 -24.40 3.63 -4.77
CA ILE A 148 -24.38 4.84 -5.61
C ILE A 148 -25.50 5.84 -5.27
N LYS A 149 -26.63 5.39 -4.71
CA LYS A 149 -27.74 6.27 -4.29
C LYS A 149 -27.33 7.27 -3.20
N PHE A 150 -26.30 6.91 -2.42
CA PHE A 150 -25.77 7.74 -1.33
C PHE A 150 -24.56 8.56 -1.72
N SER A 151 -24.00 8.33 -2.91
CA SER A 151 -22.79 9.02 -3.41
C SER A 151 -21.64 9.06 -2.38
N PRO A 152 -21.18 7.90 -1.84
CA PRO A 152 -20.08 7.87 -0.89
C PRO A 152 -18.81 8.48 -1.51
N GLY A 153 -17.85 8.88 -0.69
CA GLY A 153 -16.60 9.46 -1.18
C GLY A 153 -15.79 8.51 -2.06
N THR A 154 -15.76 7.21 -1.70
CA THR A 154 -15.09 6.16 -2.47
C THR A 154 -15.94 4.89 -2.49
N ILE A 155 -16.03 4.26 -3.65
CA ILE A 155 -16.61 2.92 -3.82
C ILE A 155 -15.46 1.98 -4.19
N MET A 156 -15.18 1.01 -3.30
CA MET A 156 -14.17 -0.02 -3.52
C MET A 156 -14.83 -1.25 -4.11
N LEU A 157 -14.43 -1.63 -5.32
CA LEU A 157 -14.83 -2.87 -5.99
C LEU A 157 -13.90 -4.00 -5.54
N ASP A 158 -14.37 -4.84 -4.62
CA ASP A 158 -13.56 -5.93 -4.07
C ASP A 158 -13.82 -7.27 -4.77
N ASN A 159 -12.76 -7.88 -5.27
CA ASN A 159 -12.77 -9.19 -5.94
C ASN A 159 -13.67 -9.31 -7.19
N PHE A 160 -14.03 -8.22 -7.85
CA PHE A 160 -14.75 -8.28 -9.12
C PHE A 160 -13.90 -8.88 -10.24
N LEU A 161 -14.56 -9.58 -11.17
CA LEU A 161 -13.94 -10.04 -12.41
C LEU A 161 -13.60 -8.83 -13.30
N LEU A 162 -12.52 -8.91 -14.07
CA LEU A 162 -12.13 -7.84 -14.99
C LEU A 162 -13.21 -7.46 -16.01
N SER A 163 -14.01 -8.44 -16.44
CA SER A 163 -15.16 -8.23 -17.34
C SER A 163 -16.27 -7.38 -16.69
N GLU A 164 -16.42 -7.45 -15.39
CA GLU A 164 -17.45 -6.74 -14.63
C GLU A 164 -16.99 -5.34 -14.24
N ILE A 165 -15.69 -5.16 -13.98
CA ILE A 165 -15.12 -3.87 -13.51
C ILE A 165 -15.48 -2.73 -14.46
N LYS A 166 -15.38 -2.92 -15.79
CA LYS A 166 -15.74 -1.88 -16.77
C LYS A 166 -17.20 -1.47 -16.66
N LYS A 167 -18.10 -2.44 -16.48
CA LYS A 167 -19.52 -2.17 -16.27
C LYS A 167 -19.76 -1.38 -14.99
N CYS A 168 -19.10 -1.75 -13.90
CA CYS A 168 -19.18 -1.02 -12.63
C CYS A 168 -18.68 0.42 -12.77
N ILE A 169 -17.53 0.63 -13.43
CA ILE A 169 -16.99 1.96 -13.69
C ILE A 169 -18.00 2.83 -14.43
N ASN A 170 -18.59 2.32 -15.53
CA ASN A 170 -19.59 3.08 -16.29
C ASN A 170 -20.81 3.46 -15.45
N ILE A 171 -21.30 2.54 -14.60
CA ILE A 171 -22.40 2.80 -13.69
C ILE A 171 -22.05 3.89 -12.67
N ILE A 172 -20.87 3.82 -12.06
CA ILE A 172 -20.44 4.80 -11.07
C ILE A 172 -20.27 6.18 -11.72
N ARG A 173 -19.54 6.25 -12.83
CA ARG A 173 -19.24 7.53 -13.51
C ARG A 173 -20.50 8.21 -14.06
N SER A 174 -21.52 7.46 -14.49
CA SER A 174 -22.78 8.04 -14.97
C SER A 174 -23.72 8.51 -13.85
N SER A 175 -23.56 7.99 -12.63
CA SER A 175 -24.54 8.18 -11.55
C SER A 175 -23.98 8.83 -10.28
N SER A 176 -22.64 8.94 -10.15
CA SER A 176 -21.99 9.44 -8.93
C SER A 176 -20.66 10.11 -9.23
N LYS A 177 -20.24 11.00 -8.32
CA LYS A 177 -18.89 11.58 -8.30
C LYS A 177 -17.93 10.82 -7.37
N SER A 178 -18.31 9.63 -6.90
CA SER A 178 -17.49 8.80 -6.04
C SER A 178 -16.18 8.43 -6.72
N LYS A 179 -15.10 8.40 -5.97
CA LYS A 179 -13.86 7.80 -6.41
C LYS A 179 -14.02 6.29 -6.52
N ILE A 180 -13.28 5.69 -7.44
CA ILE A 180 -13.34 4.25 -7.69
C ILE A 180 -12.02 3.63 -7.25
N GLU A 181 -12.11 2.69 -6.33
CA GLU A 181 -11.00 1.86 -5.90
C GLU A 181 -11.21 0.42 -6.35
N ILE A 182 -10.15 -0.23 -6.84
CA ILE A 182 -10.16 -1.66 -7.14
C ILE A 182 -9.32 -2.39 -6.11
N SER A 183 -9.88 -3.45 -5.54
CA SER A 183 -9.23 -4.33 -4.57
C SER A 183 -9.44 -5.81 -4.93
N GLY A 184 -8.69 -6.69 -4.24
CA GLY A 184 -8.84 -8.14 -4.35
C GLY A 184 -7.99 -8.79 -5.41
N ASN A 185 -7.02 -9.61 -4.94
CA ASN A 185 -6.16 -10.45 -5.77
C ASN A 185 -5.52 -9.75 -6.98
N ILE A 186 -4.99 -8.55 -6.75
CA ILE A 186 -4.30 -7.78 -7.78
C ILE A 186 -2.91 -8.39 -8.02
N ASP A 187 -2.64 -8.75 -9.26
CA ASP A 187 -1.34 -9.15 -9.77
C ASP A 187 -0.90 -8.26 -10.95
N GLU A 188 0.29 -8.48 -11.46
CA GLU A 188 0.84 -7.70 -12.56
C GLU A 188 0.00 -7.79 -13.84
N SER A 189 -0.56 -8.96 -14.14
CA SER A 189 -1.39 -9.18 -15.32
C SER A 189 -2.69 -8.38 -15.23
N LYS A 190 -3.36 -8.46 -14.09
CA LYS A 190 -4.60 -7.71 -13.82
C LYS A 190 -4.32 -6.20 -13.85
N LEU A 191 -3.20 -5.76 -13.26
CA LEU A 191 -2.82 -4.35 -13.21
C LEU A 191 -2.56 -3.78 -14.62
N ARG A 192 -1.82 -4.50 -15.48
CA ARG A 192 -1.58 -4.09 -16.88
C ARG A 192 -2.89 -3.85 -17.66
N LYS A 193 -3.90 -4.69 -17.43
CA LYS A 193 -5.22 -4.57 -18.07
C LYS A 193 -6.02 -3.36 -17.58
N MET A 194 -5.76 -2.90 -16.35
CA MET A 194 -6.44 -1.76 -15.77
C MET A 194 -5.80 -0.40 -16.06
N LYS A 195 -4.63 -0.37 -16.72
CA LYS A 195 -3.86 0.85 -17.02
C LYS A 195 -4.71 1.98 -17.64
N ASN A 196 -5.68 1.63 -18.48
CA ASN A 196 -6.52 2.57 -19.20
C ASN A 196 -7.95 2.66 -18.64
N TYR A 197 -8.20 2.14 -17.43
CA TYR A 197 -9.51 2.25 -16.80
C TYR A 197 -9.66 3.63 -16.15
N ASP A 198 -10.87 4.15 -16.15
CA ASP A 198 -11.21 5.39 -15.45
C ASP A 198 -11.47 5.11 -13.97
N ILE A 199 -10.38 4.83 -13.26
CA ILE A 199 -10.36 4.55 -11.81
C ILE A 199 -9.37 5.47 -11.11
N ASP A 200 -9.53 5.62 -9.80
CA ASP A 200 -8.69 6.51 -8.99
C ASP A 200 -7.63 5.73 -8.22
N TYR A 201 -7.96 4.53 -7.73
CA TYR A 201 -7.12 3.79 -6.80
C TYR A 201 -7.09 2.29 -7.12
N VAL A 202 -5.94 1.68 -6.81
CA VAL A 202 -5.79 0.22 -6.76
C VAL A 202 -5.09 -0.15 -5.46
N SER A 203 -5.78 -0.81 -4.54
CA SER A 203 -5.21 -1.25 -3.27
C SER A 203 -4.68 -2.68 -3.34
N ILE A 204 -3.45 -2.87 -2.86
CA ILE A 204 -2.69 -4.10 -3.06
C ILE A 204 -2.05 -4.55 -1.75
N GLY A 205 -2.64 -5.55 -1.11
CA GLY A 205 -2.10 -6.12 0.14
C GLY A 205 -0.73 -6.78 -0.03
N LYS A 206 -0.46 -7.35 -1.22
CA LYS A 206 0.82 -8.01 -1.53
C LYS A 206 2.04 -7.10 -1.38
N LEU A 207 1.88 -5.78 -1.47
CA LEU A 207 2.97 -4.83 -1.26
C LEU A 207 3.65 -5.02 0.09
N THR A 208 2.87 -5.34 1.11
CA THR A 208 3.35 -5.49 2.48
C THR A 208 3.43 -6.95 2.92
N HIS A 209 2.39 -7.76 2.72
CA HIS A 209 2.41 -9.13 3.25
C HIS A 209 3.19 -10.15 2.40
N SER A 210 3.54 -9.84 1.13
CA SER A 210 4.22 -10.77 0.22
C SER A 210 5.48 -10.21 -0.45
N ALA A 211 5.96 -9.03 -0.03
CA ALA A 211 7.22 -8.50 -0.54
C ALA A 211 8.40 -9.39 -0.13
N LYS A 212 9.26 -9.70 -1.10
CA LYS A 212 10.50 -10.44 -0.86
C LYS A 212 11.55 -9.51 -0.25
N PHE A 213 12.39 -10.03 0.61
CA PHE A 213 13.57 -9.33 1.10
C PHE A 213 14.55 -9.10 -0.04
N LEU A 214 15.18 -7.93 -0.10
CA LEU A 214 16.34 -7.74 -0.97
C LEU A 214 17.55 -8.40 -0.35
N ASP A 215 18.40 -8.99 -1.19
CA ASP A 215 19.68 -9.55 -0.74
C ASP A 215 20.68 -8.41 -0.53
N ILE A 216 20.82 -7.97 0.71
CA ILE A 216 21.76 -6.93 1.15
C ILE A 216 22.65 -7.55 2.21
N SER A 217 23.95 -7.42 2.05
CA SER A 217 24.95 -7.94 2.96
C SER A 217 25.89 -6.84 3.47
N MET A 218 26.58 -7.13 4.58
CA MET A 218 27.67 -6.31 5.10
C MET A 218 28.98 -7.07 4.92
N THR A 219 29.99 -6.40 4.40
CA THR A 219 31.35 -6.96 4.28
C THR A 219 32.31 -6.11 5.11
N ILE A 220 33.08 -6.77 5.95
CA ILE A 220 34.12 -6.12 6.73
C ILE A 220 35.35 -5.93 5.81
N LEU A 221 35.81 -4.70 5.72
CA LEU A 221 37.03 -4.34 5.03
C LEU A 221 38.13 -4.23 6.07
N ASN A 222 39.24 -4.98 5.89
CA ASN A 222 40.45 -4.79 6.69
C ASN A 222 40.98 -3.38 6.40
N LYS A 223 41.45 -2.68 7.44
CA LYS A 223 42.33 -1.55 7.22
C LYS A 223 43.69 -2.10 6.76
N ASP A 224 44.10 -1.79 5.55
CA ASP A 224 45.51 -1.87 5.18
C ASP A 224 46.31 -0.89 6.04
#